data_6d30c408ccca65691789a5f20cb9dcca
#
_entry.id   6d30c408ccca65691789a5f20cb9dcca
#
_cell.length_a   1.000
_cell.length_b   1.000
_cell.length_c   1.000
_cell.angle_alpha   90.00
_cell.angle_beta   90.00
_cell.angle_gamma   90.00
#
_symmetry.space_group_name_H-M   'P 1'
#
loop_
_entity.id
_entity.type
_entity.pdbx_description
1 polymer ?
#
loop_
_entity_poly.entity_id
_entity_poly.type
_entity_poly.pdbx_seq_one_letter_code
_entity_poly.pdbx_strand_id
1 'polypeptide(L)'
;MEELIKIAAVLIATLIGFTLGGVAGFGGGVVILPILVWVFGLKEAIPILAISQFLGTSTRVWLHWNQINWKVVVYFGLSSIPMSMLGSFIFIFADTIILMRIFGVMMVTLAIFTRLPVGKIFRIKIWGFIPLGIITGVGDGFLGGVPGPFASTFFLSYGLFASSYLGTFAIAMGLIQIPKLIIFGLNDLLTVNGCLIGLGMGIIAMVTAYLGKVINSRVNARVFSIGISILIGISGLSFIIQS
;
A
#
# COMPACT_ATOMS: atom_id res chain seq x y z
N MET A 1 -28.05 -12.86 -1.41
CA MET A 1 -26.91 -13.78 -1.32
C MET A 1 -25.63 -13.13 -1.88
N GLU A 2 -25.70 -12.50 -3.04
CA GLU A 2 -24.55 -11.83 -3.66
C GLU A 2 -23.92 -10.72 -2.79
N GLU A 3 -24.73 -9.85 -2.20
CA GLU A 3 -24.26 -8.78 -1.30
C GLU A 3 -23.52 -9.35 -0.07
N LEU A 4 -24.01 -10.44 0.50
CA LEU A 4 -23.37 -11.08 1.65
C LEU A 4 -22.00 -11.64 1.29
N ILE A 5 -21.87 -12.19 0.06
CA ILE A 5 -20.61 -12.72 -0.46
C ILE A 5 -19.60 -11.57 -0.66
N LYS A 6 -20.04 -10.44 -1.21
CA LYS A 6 -19.19 -9.25 -1.40
C LYS A 6 -18.66 -8.71 -0.06
N ILE A 7 -19.56 -8.56 0.93
CA ILE A 7 -19.18 -8.12 2.27
C ILE A 7 -18.18 -9.10 2.92
N ALA A 8 -18.46 -10.39 2.86
CA ALA A 8 -17.56 -11.41 3.40
C ALA A 8 -16.19 -11.40 2.72
N ALA A 9 -16.15 -11.25 1.39
CA ALA A 9 -14.90 -11.17 0.64
C ALA A 9 -14.06 -9.94 1.05
N VAL A 10 -14.69 -8.76 1.20
CA VAL A 10 -14.01 -7.54 1.66
C VAL A 10 -13.47 -7.72 3.08
N LEU A 11 -14.26 -8.27 4.00
CA LEU A 11 -13.82 -8.51 5.38
C LEU A 11 -12.64 -9.49 5.45
N ILE A 12 -12.71 -10.61 4.75
CA ILE A 12 -11.65 -11.62 4.71
C ILE A 12 -10.39 -11.02 4.08
N ALA A 13 -10.51 -10.34 2.95
CA ALA A 13 -9.38 -9.68 2.29
C ALA A 13 -8.73 -8.62 3.20
N THR A 14 -9.54 -7.85 3.93
CA THR A 14 -9.10 -6.83 4.87
C THR A 14 -8.31 -7.46 6.03
N LEU A 15 -8.86 -8.50 6.66
CA LEU A 15 -8.19 -9.22 7.74
C LEU A 15 -6.86 -9.82 7.27
N ILE A 16 -6.86 -10.55 6.16
CA ILE A 16 -5.65 -11.16 5.62
C ILE A 16 -4.66 -10.08 5.21
N GLY A 17 -5.06 -9.12 4.38
CA GLY A 17 -4.19 -8.10 3.83
C GLY A 17 -3.53 -7.25 4.91
N PHE A 18 -4.29 -6.73 5.86
CA PHE A 18 -3.71 -5.90 6.92
C PHE A 18 -2.91 -6.69 7.96
N THR A 19 -3.26 -7.96 8.22
CA THR A 19 -2.40 -8.82 9.04
C THR A 19 -1.04 -9.02 8.36
N LEU A 20 -1.05 -9.30 7.06
CA LEU A 20 0.15 -9.43 6.25
C LEU A 20 0.94 -8.11 6.22
N GLY A 21 0.25 -6.98 6.04
CA GLY A 21 0.85 -5.64 6.10
C GLY A 21 1.42 -5.28 7.47
N GLY A 22 0.79 -5.74 8.55
CA GLY A 22 1.27 -5.57 9.93
C GLY A 22 2.58 -6.29 10.20
N VAL A 23 2.72 -7.50 9.66
CA VAL A 23 3.93 -8.33 9.83
C VAL A 23 5.07 -7.89 8.89
N ALA A 24 4.79 -7.70 7.62
CA ALA A 24 5.81 -7.38 6.61
C ALA A 24 6.08 -5.88 6.45
N GLY A 25 5.22 -5.03 7.01
CA GLY A 25 5.29 -3.59 6.82
C GLY A 25 4.63 -3.10 5.52
N PHE A 26 4.41 -3.98 4.54
CA PHE A 26 3.87 -3.68 3.21
C PHE A 26 2.92 -4.77 2.72
N GLY A 27 2.23 -4.52 1.62
CA GLY A 27 1.48 -5.55 0.88
C GLY A 27 0.02 -5.68 1.26
N GLY A 28 -0.44 -5.11 2.36
CA GLY A 28 -1.86 -5.16 2.73
C GLY A 28 -2.75 -4.61 1.63
N GLY A 29 -2.41 -3.41 1.12
CA GLY A 29 -3.18 -2.76 0.06
C GLY A 29 -3.20 -3.56 -1.24
N VAL A 30 -2.09 -4.18 -1.60
CA VAL A 30 -1.97 -4.96 -2.86
C VAL A 30 -2.88 -6.19 -2.86
N VAL A 31 -3.10 -6.80 -1.69
CA VAL A 31 -3.99 -7.96 -1.53
C VAL A 31 -5.46 -7.53 -1.50
N ILE A 32 -5.75 -6.41 -0.83
CA ILE A 32 -7.11 -5.93 -0.61
C ILE A 32 -7.68 -5.28 -1.87
N LEU A 33 -6.86 -4.53 -2.61
CA LEU A 33 -7.30 -3.68 -3.71
C LEU A 33 -8.04 -4.44 -4.82
N PRO A 34 -7.60 -5.62 -5.31
CA PRO A 34 -8.37 -6.38 -6.30
C PRO A 34 -9.80 -6.70 -5.87
N ILE A 35 -9.98 -7.05 -4.60
CA ILE A 35 -11.30 -7.36 -4.05
C ILE A 35 -12.16 -6.09 -3.95
N LEU A 36 -11.56 -4.98 -3.53
CA LEU A 36 -12.27 -3.69 -3.50
C LEU A 36 -12.68 -3.24 -4.90
N VAL A 37 -11.80 -3.40 -5.89
CA VAL A 37 -12.11 -3.04 -7.27
C VAL A 37 -13.23 -3.91 -7.83
N TRP A 38 -13.24 -5.20 -7.52
CA TRP A 38 -14.32 -6.11 -7.91
C TRP A 38 -15.68 -5.72 -7.30
N VAL A 39 -15.68 -5.23 -6.05
CA VAL A 39 -16.92 -4.89 -5.33
C VAL A 39 -17.42 -3.48 -5.63
N PHE A 40 -16.53 -2.49 -5.66
CA PHE A 40 -16.86 -1.06 -5.70
C PHE A 40 -16.40 -0.36 -6.99
N GLY A 41 -15.64 -1.05 -7.84
CA GLY A 41 -14.97 -0.39 -8.97
C GLY A 41 -13.72 0.39 -8.54
N LEU A 42 -12.85 0.71 -9.51
CA LEU A 42 -11.53 1.28 -9.26
C LEU A 42 -11.59 2.67 -8.60
N LYS A 43 -12.51 3.52 -9.05
CA LYS A 43 -12.63 4.92 -8.60
C LYS A 43 -13.06 5.04 -7.13
N GLU A 44 -13.84 4.11 -6.60
CA GLU A 44 -14.21 4.06 -5.18
C GLU A 44 -13.23 3.24 -4.35
N ALA A 45 -12.68 2.16 -4.90
CA ALA A 45 -11.79 1.26 -4.19
C ALA A 45 -10.52 1.95 -3.66
N ILE A 46 -9.91 2.84 -4.46
CA ILE A 46 -8.66 3.50 -4.07
C ILE A 46 -8.86 4.52 -2.92
N PRO A 47 -9.89 5.40 -2.93
CA PRO A 47 -10.20 6.24 -1.77
C PRO A 47 -10.51 5.46 -0.50
N ILE A 48 -11.33 4.41 -0.57
CA ILE A 48 -11.64 3.52 0.57
C ILE A 48 -10.35 2.93 1.16
N LEU A 49 -9.49 2.40 0.29
CA LEU A 49 -8.22 1.81 0.69
C LEU A 49 -7.28 2.86 1.31
N ALA A 50 -7.24 4.09 0.78
CA ALA A 50 -6.41 5.16 1.32
C ALA A 50 -6.76 5.51 2.77
N ILE A 51 -8.06 5.59 3.11
CA ILE A 51 -8.54 5.83 4.48
C ILE A 51 -8.07 4.70 5.40
N SER A 52 -8.30 3.46 5.00
CA SER A 52 -7.95 2.30 5.83
C SER A 52 -6.44 2.14 6.00
N GLN A 53 -5.66 2.41 4.95
CA GLN A 53 -4.19 2.41 5.02
C GLN A 53 -3.65 3.53 5.90
N PHE A 54 -4.25 4.73 5.86
CA PHE A 54 -3.86 5.84 6.72
C PHE A 54 -3.98 5.46 8.20
N LEU A 55 -5.10 4.87 8.62
CA LEU A 55 -5.30 4.41 10.00
C LEU A 55 -4.32 3.29 10.38
N GLY A 56 -4.16 2.29 9.53
CA GLY A 56 -3.22 1.19 9.79
C GLY A 56 -1.76 1.64 9.84
N THR A 57 -1.33 2.58 8.97
CA THR A 57 0.03 3.14 9.02
C THR A 57 0.23 4.02 10.24
N SER A 58 -0.74 4.83 10.63
CA SER A 58 -0.68 5.68 11.82
C SER A 58 -0.49 4.85 13.09
N THR A 59 -1.19 3.72 13.19
CA THR A 59 -1.00 2.79 14.32
C THR A 59 0.41 2.21 14.34
N ARG A 60 0.96 1.79 13.19
CA ARG A 60 2.33 1.28 13.12
C ARG A 60 3.37 2.36 13.46
N VAL A 61 3.15 3.61 13.05
CA VAL A 61 3.98 4.76 13.46
C VAL A 61 4.00 4.88 14.98
N TRP A 62 2.83 4.86 15.61
CA TRP A 62 2.72 4.95 17.07
C TRP A 62 3.42 3.78 17.78
N LEU A 63 3.24 2.56 17.29
CA LEU A 63 3.85 1.35 17.87
C LEU A 63 5.39 1.32 17.79
N HIS A 64 6.00 2.01 16.82
CA HIS A 64 7.43 1.99 16.54
C HIS A 64 8.07 3.37 16.58
N TRP A 65 7.42 4.37 17.20
CA TRP A 65 7.80 5.77 17.20
C TRP A 65 9.28 6.05 17.55
N ASN A 66 9.76 5.40 18.59
CA ASN A 66 11.12 5.61 19.11
C ASN A 66 12.24 5.04 18.21
N GLN A 67 11.88 4.31 17.16
CA GLN A 67 12.85 3.61 16.29
C GLN A 67 12.81 4.14 14.85
N ILE A 68 12.09 5.25 14.63
CA ILE A 68 11.95 5.88 13.32
C ILE A 68 13.27 6.56 12.93
N ASN A 69 13.76 6.26 11.72
CA ASN A 69 14.86 6.98 11.12
C ASN A 69 14.34 8.24 10.41
N TRP A 70 14.28 9.34 11.14
CA TRP A 70 13.77 10.62 10.65
C TRP A 70 14.52 11.18 9.44
N LYS A 71 15.82 10.89 9.29
CA LYS A 71 16.57 11.30 8.10
C LYS A 71 15.98 10.68 6.84
N VAL A 72 15.71 9.37 6.87
CA VAL A 72 15.08 8.67 5.74
C VAL A 72 13.69 9.23 5.45
N VAL A 73 12.90 9.48 6.51
CA VAL A 73 11.55 10.06 6.38
C VAL A 73 11.57 11.41 5.68
N VAL A 74 12.50 12.30 6.05
CA VAL A 74 12.63 13.64 5.44
C VAL A 74 13.01 13.52 3.96
N TYR A 75 14.05 12.75 3.62
CA TYR A 75 14.51 12.61 2.23
C TYR A 75 13.44 11.98 1.33
N PHE A 76 12.70 10.99 1.84
CA PHE A 76 11.62 10.36 1.12
C PHE A 76 10.39 11.28 1.04
N GLY A 77 9.97 11.87 2.16
CA GLY A 77 8.78 12.70 2.28
C GLY A 77 8.83 13.96 1.43
N LEU A 78 10.03 14.58 1.33
CA LEU A 78 10.24 15.81 0.55
C LEU A 78 9.80 15.63 -0.92
N SER A 79 10.03 14.48 -1.49
CA SER A 79 9.66 14.18 -2.88
C SER A 79 8.33 13.43 -3.00
N SER A 80 8.05 12.51 -2.07
CA SER A 80 6.86 11.66 -2.19
C SER A 80 5.54 12.42 -1.93
N ILE A 81 5.55 13.42 -1.05
CA ILE A 81 4.35 14.23 -0.76
C ILE A 81 3.86 14.96 -2.02
N PRO A 82 4.65 15.84 -2.69
CA PRO A 82 4.18 16.54 -3.88
C PRO A 82 3.89 15.58 -5.03
N MET A 83 4.65 14.48 -5.14
CA MET A 83 4.43 13.50 -6.20
C MET A 83 3.17 12.65 -5.95
N SER A 84 2.78 12.41 -4.71
CA SER A 84 1.50 11.77 -4.39
C SER A 84 0.31 12.66 -4.75
N MET A 85 0.42 13.97 -4.53
CA MET A 85 -0.60 14.93 -5.01
C MET A 85 -0.75 14.84 -6.53
N LEU A 86 0.36 14.86 -7.26
CA LEU A 86 0.35 14.72 -8.72
C LEU A 86 -0.27 13.39 -9.16
N GLY A 87 0.14 12.27 -8.56
CA GLY A 87 -0.41 10.95 -8.87
C GLY A 87 -1.90 10.86 -8.61
N SER A 88 -2.37 11.41 -7.48
CA SER A 88 -3.79 11.45 -7.14
C SER A 88 -4.59 12.33 -8.09
N PHE A 89 -4.02 13.44 -8.51
CA PHE A 89 -4.63 14.32 -9.51
C PHE A 89 -4.77 13.64 -10.87
N ILE A 90 -3.72 12.96 -11.33
CA ILE A 90 -3.77 12.14 -12.55
C ILE A 90 -4.85 11.07 -12.45
N PHE A 91 -4.97 10.40 -11.29
CA PHE A 91 -6.00 9.37 -11.06
C PHE A 91 -7.43 9.89 -11.25
N ILE A 92 -7.72 11.12 -10.81
CA ILE A 92 -9.06 11.71 -10.92
C ILE A 92 -9.49 11.85 -12.39
N PHE A 93 -8.60 12.38 -13.23
CA PHE A 93 -8.91 12.69 -14.63
C PHE A 93 -8.65 11.55 -15.60
N ALA A 94 -7.93 10.51 -15.18
CA ALA A 94 -7.62 9.38 -16.05
C ALA A 94 -8.85 8.51 -16.31
N ASP A 95 -8.94 7.99 -17.54
CA ASP A 95 -9.93 7.02 -17.95
C ASP A 95 -9.78 5.71 -17.16
N THR A 96 -10.91 5.14 -16.72
CA THR A 96 -10.91 3.94 -15.86
C THR A 96 -10.32 2.72 -16.57
N ILE A 97 -10.51 2.58 -17.89
CA ILE A 97 -9.96 1.44 -18.65
C ILE A 97 -8.44 1.55 -18.71
N ILE A 98 -7.93 2.75 -19.00
CA ILE A 98 -6.48 3.01 -19.03
C ILE A 98 -5.87 2.75 -17.65
N LEU A 99 -6.54 3.23 -16.58
CA LEU A 99 -6.13 2.98 -15.20
C LEU A 99 -6.05 1.48 -14.89
N MET A 100 -7.07 0.71 -15.25
CA MET A 100 -7.11 -0.73 -15.00
C MET A 100 -5.97 -1.46 -15.73
N ARG A 101 -5.67 -1.08 -16.98
CA ARG A 101 -4.54 -1.65 -17.74
C ARG A 101 -3.20 -1.35 -17.10
N ILE A 102 -2.94 -0.08 -16.75
CA ILE A 102 -1.70 0.33 -16.09
C ILE A 102 -1.56 -0.39 -14.73
N PHE A 103 -2.66 -0.48 -13.99
CA PHE A 103 -2.71 -1.18 -12.72
C PHE A 103 -2.36 -2.67 -12.88
N GLY A 104 -2.96 -3.35 -13.85
CA GLY A 104 -2.68 -4.75 -14.14
C GLY A 104 -1.22 -4.99 -14.53
N VAL A 105 -0.68 -4.18 -15.46
CA VAL A 105 0.72 -4.25 -15.88
C VAL A 105 1.66 -4.02 -14.68
N MET A 106 1.35 -3.02 -13.84
CA MET A 106 2.18 -2.72 -12.68
C MET A 106 2.14 -3.82 -11.61
N MET A 107 0.98 -4.45 -11.39
CA MET A 107 0.87 -5.60 -10.50
C MET A 107 1.70 -6.79 -11.01
N VAL A 108 1.62 -7.13 -12.30
CA VAL A 108 2.43 -8.20 -12.90
C VAL A 108 3.93 -7.88 -12.78
N THR A 109 4.32 -6.66 -13.11
CA THR A 109 5.72 -6.19 -12.97
C THR A 109 6.19 -6.30 -11.52
N LEU A 110 5.36 -5.91 -10.56
CA LEU A 110 5.67 -6.01 -9.14
C LEU A 110 5.80 -7.49 -8.69
N ALA A 111 4.92 -8.38 -9.17
CA ALA A 111 5.01 -9.81 -8.87
C ALA A 111 6.34 -10.41 -9.33
N ILE A 112 6.83 -10.00 -10.50
CA ILE A 112 8.14 -10.40 -11.03
C ILE A 112 9.26 -9.73 -10.19
N PHE A 113 9.16 -8.43 -9.94
CA PHE A 113 10.17 -7.67 -9.20
C PHE A 113 10.42 -8.23 -7.79
N THR A 114 9.37 -8.64 -7.08
CA THR A 114 9.49 -9.22 -5.73
C THR A 114 10.23 -10.55 -5.71
N ARG A 115 10.44 -11.19 -6.86
CA ARG A 115 11.23 -12.42 -7.02
C ARG A 115 12.71 -12.16 -7.28
N LEU A 116 13.06 -10.95 -7.71
CA LEU A 116 14.44 -10.58 -7.99
C LEU A 116 15.18 -10.26 -6.68
N PRO A 117 16.44 -10.65 -6.53
CA PRO A 117 17.24 -10.37 -5.33
C PRO A 117 17.75 -8.92 -5.28
N VAL A 118 16.91 -7.95 -5.66
CA VAL A 118 17.30 -6.53 -5.85
C VAL A 118 17.89 -5.93 -4.57
N GLY A 119 17.35 -6.25 -3.40
CA GLY A 119 17.87 -5.76 -2.12
C GLY A 119 19.27 -6.27 -1.76
N LYS A 120 19.76 -7.33 -2.42
CA LYS A 120 21.14 -7.82 -2.28
C LYS A 120 22.10 -7.16 -3.27
N ILE A 121 21.58 -6.65 -4.39
CA ILE A 121 22.36 -6.10 -5.50
C ILE A 121 22.58 -4.59 -5.32
N PHE A 122 21.58 -3.87 -4.85
CA PHE A 122 21.62 -2.41 -4.72
C PHE A 122 21.60 -1.97 -3.25
N ARG A 123 22.70 -1.40 -2.78
CA ARG A 123 22.70 -0.62 -1.52
C ARG A 123 22.34 0.83 -1.85
N ILE A 124 21.15 1.24 -1.43
CA ILE A 124 20.71 2.62 -1.59
C ILE A 124 21.43 3.53 -0.58
N LYS A 125 21.87 4.70 -1.03
CA LYS A 125 22.36 5.78 -0.15
C LYS A 125 21.18 6.67 0.25
N ILE A 126 21.36 7.53 1.27
CA ILE A 126 20.30 8.43 1.76
C ILE A 126 19.67 9.28 0.66
N TRP A 127 20.46 9.80 -0.27
CA TRP A 127 19.98 10.57 -1.43
C TRP A 127 19.09 9.78 -2.39
N GLY A 128 19.23 8.47 -2.43
CA GLY A 128 18.39 7.59 -3.25
C GLY A 128 16.94 7.53 -2.78
N PHE A 129 16.63 8.01 -1.57
CA PHE A 129 15.23 8.13 -1.11
C PHE A 129 14.46 9.24 -1.83
N ILE A 130 15.13 10.23 -2.42
CA ILE A 130 14.47 11.27 -3.22
C ILE A 130 13.87 10.66 -4.51
N PRO A 131 14.64 10.04 -5.43
CA PRO A 131 14.05 9.41 -6.61
C PRO A 131 13.08 8.27 -6.24
N LEU A 132 13.34 7.52 -5.17
CA LEU A 132 12.42 6.51 -4.69
C LEU A 132 11.08 7.14 -4.25
N GLY A 133 11.12 8.28 -3.56
CA GLY A 133 9.92 9.02 -3.15
C GLY A 133 9.14 9.56 -4.35
N ILE A 134 9.81 10.01 -5.42
CA ILE A 134 9.16 10.43 -6.67
C ILE A 134 8.36 9.27 -7.26
N ILE A 135 9.03 8.14 -7.50
CA ILE A 135 8.41 6.96 -8.12
C ILE A 135 7.27 6.42 -7.26
N THR A 136 7.53 6.28 -5.96
CA THR A 136 6.55 5.74 -5.02
C THR A 136 5.38 6.69 -4.81
N GLY A 137 5.65 7.99 -4.69
CA GLY A 137 4.61 9.00 -4.49
C GLY A 137 3.64 9.06 -5.66
N VAL A 138 4.12 9.20 -6.90
CA VAL A 138 3.27 9.16 -8.10
C VAL A 138 2.53 7.84 -8.18
N GLY A 139 3.26 6.72 -8.05
CA GLY A 139 2.68 5.39 -8.17
C GLY A 139 1.62 5.09 -7.12
N ASP A 140 1.83 5.47 -5.86
CA ASP A 140 0.84 5.26 -4.80
C ASP A 140 -0.36 6.20 -4.93
N GLY A 141 -0.12 7.46 -5.27
CA GLY A 141 -1.18 8.43 -5.55
C GLY A 141 -2.12 7.97 -6.67
N PHE A 142 -1.55 7.36 -7.70
CA PHE A 142 -2.25 6.88 -8.89
C PHE A 142 -2.87 5.48 -8.69
N LEU A 143 -2.20 4.54 -7.99
CA LEU A 143 -2.53 3.11 -7.96
C LEU A 143 -2.75 2.54 -6.54
N GLY A 144 -2.77 3.38 -5.53
CA GLY A 144 -3.23 3.00 -4.20
C GLY A 144 -2.48 1.86 -3.52
N GLY A 145 -1.25 2.09 -3.05
CA GLY A 145 -0.53 1.11 -2.20
C GLY A 145 0.22 0.01 -2.95
N VAL A 146 0.10 -0.09 -4.27
CA VAL A 146 0.82 -1.07 -5.11
C VAL A 146 2.35 -0.87 -5.07
N PRO A 147 2.90 0.36 -5.05
CA PRO A 147 4.35 0.56 -4.96
C PRO A 147 4.98 0.17 -3.62
N GLY A 148 4.19 -0.12 -2.60
CA GLY A 148 4.69 -0.45 -1.27
C GLY A 148 5.75 -1.57 -1.25
N PRO A 149 5.52 -2.76 -1.82
CA PRO A 149 6.51 -3.83 -1.90
C PRO A 149 7.79 -3.43 -2.64
N PHE A 150 7.68 -2.62 -3.69
CA PHE A 150 8.83 -2.07 -4.41
C PHE A 150 9.67 -1.17 -3.48
N ALA A 151 9.03 -0.17 -2.87
CA ALA A 151 9.71 0.75 -1.96
C ALA A 151 10.35 0.02 -0.78
N SER A 152 9.65 -0.97 -0.19
CA SER A 152 10.14 -1.73 0.96
C SER A 152 11.50 -2.37 0.74
N THR A 153 11.77 -2.85 -0.49
CA THR A 153 13.05 -3.45 -0.86
C THR A 153 14.20 -2.47 -0.69
N PHE A 154 14.00 -1.20 -1.02
CA PHE A 154 15.02 -0.17 -0.87
C PHE A 154 15.20 0.29 0.58
N PHE A 155 14.14 0.37 1.37
CA PHE A 155 14.26 0.63 2.80
C PHE A 155 15.08 -0.45 3.51
N LEU A 156 14.86 -1.72 3.17
CA LEU A 156 15.64 -2.84 3.69
C LEU A 156 17.08 -2.81 3.17
N SER A 157 17.32 -2.47 1.91
CA SER A 157 18.67 -2.38 1.32
C SER A 157 19.50 -1.24 1.89
N TYR A 158 18.88 -0.21 2.45
CA TYR A 158 19.54 0.86 3.19
C TYR A 158 20.09 0.38 4.54
N GLY A 159 19.59 -0.74 5.06
CA GLY A 159 19.99 -1.29 6.35
C GLY A 159 19.00 -1.04 7.48
N LEU A 160 17.74 -0.69 7.16
CA LEU A 160 16.68 -0.64 8.17
C LEU A 160 16.15 -2.06 8.41
N PHE A 161 16.08 -2.47 9.67
CA PHE A 161 15.60 -3.80 10.04
C PHE A 161 14.60 -3.74 11.19
N ALA A 162 13.76 -4.79 11.28
CA ALA A 162 12.80 -4.98 12.36
C ALA A 162 11.96 -3.70 12.63
N SER A 163 11.89 -3.28 13.85
CA SER A 163 11.07 -2.14 14.28
C SER A 163 11.49 -0.80 13.64
N SER A 164 12.79 -0.59 13.37
CA SER A 164 13.23 0.63 12.69
C SER A 164 12.73 0.68 11.24
N TYR A 165 12.72 -0.47 10.55
CA TYR A 165 12.11 -0.58 9.22
C TYR A 165 10.60 -0.33 9.30
N LEU A 166 9.89 -1.06 10.18
CA LEU A 166 8.43 -0.96 10.28
C LEU A 166 7.95 0.46 10.59
N GLY A 167 8.59 1.15 11.53
CA GLY A 167 8.23 2.52 11.90
C GLY A 167 8.56 3.53 10.82
N THR A 168 9.79 3.47 10.27
CA THR A 168 10.24 4.40 9.22
C THR A 168 9.44 4.24 7.93
N PHE A 169 9.18 3.00 7.54
CA PHE A 169 8.37 2.71 6.35
C PHE A 169 6.90 3.10 6.55
N ALA A 170 6.34 2.85 7.75
CA ALA A 170 4.97 3.22 8.04
C ALA A 170 4.76 4.74 7.94
N ILE A 171 5.62 5.56 8.55
CA ILE A 171 5.47 7.02 8.45
C ILE A 171 5.73 7.51 7.02
N ALA A 172 6.71 6.94 6.30
CA ALA A 172 6.97 7.28 4.91
C ALA A 172 5.73 7.03 4.03
N MET A 173 5.09 5.86 4.17
CA MET A 173 3.85 5.54 3.44
C MET A 173 2.65 6.33 3.96
N GLY A 174 2.56 6.61 5.26
CA GLY A 174 1.51 7.43 5.86
C GLY A 174 1.51 8.87 5.34
N LEU A 175 2.68 9.47 5.14
CA LEU A 175 2.84 10.80 4.58
C LEU A 175 2.28 10.92 3.16
N ILE A 176 2.32 9.86 2.36
CA ILE A 176 1.73 9.81 1.02
C ILE A 176 0.20 9.80 1.07
N GLN A 177 -0.40 9.20 2.11
CA GLN A 177 -1.86 9.12 2.20
C GLN A 177 -2.52 10.47 2.50
N ILE A 178 -1.84 11.36 3.23
CA ILE A 178 -2.40 12.66 3.60
C ILE A 178 -2.75 13.51 2.36
N PRO A 179 -1.81 13.84 1.45
CA PRO A 179 -2.12 14.61 0.26
C PRO A 179 -3.12 13.90 -0.66
N LYS A 180 -3.06 12.57 -0.74
CA LYS A 180 -4.01 11.77 -1.50
C LYS A 180 -5.44 11.96 -0.99
N LEU A 181 -5.66 11.83 0.32
CA LEU A 181 -6.98 12.01 0.93
C LEU A 181 -7.50 13.44 0.75
N ILE A 182 -6.62 14.45 0.84
CA ILE A 182 -6.97 15.84 0.58
C ILE A 182 -7.46 16.01 -0.87
N ILE A 183 -6.69 15.51 -1.85
CA ILE A 183 -7.03 15.62 -3.26
C ILE A 183 -8.34 14.88 -3.58
N PHE A 184 -8.55 13.69 -3.03
CA PHE A 184 -9.78 12.93 -3.23
C PHE A 184 -10.99 13.59 -2.56
N GLY A 185 -10.81 14.20 -1.37
CA GLY A 185 -11.87 14.95 -0.70
C GLY A 185 -12.29 16.20 -1.45
N LEU A 186 -11.32 16.95 -2.00
CA LEU A 186 -11.59 18.17 -2.78
C LEU A 186 -12.28 17.89 -4.13
N ASN A 187 -12.27 16.65 -4.60
CA ASN A 187 -12.83 16.26 -5.89
C ASN A 187 -13.98 15.23 -5.77
N ASP A 188 -14.65 15.21 -4.63
CA ASP A 188 -15.85 14.40 -4.37
C ASP A 188 -15.71 12.87 -4.55
N LEU A 189 -14.45 12.36 -4.50
CA LEU A 189 -14.22 10.92 -4.54
C LEU A 189 -14.41 10.24 -3.18
N LEU A 190 -14.48 11.01 -2.09
CA LEU A 190 -14.74 10.51 -0.74
C LEU A 190 -16.26 10.54 -0.47
N THR A 191 -16.96 9.52 -0.92
CA THR A 191 -18.37 9.35 -0.62
C THR A 191 -18.57 9.00 0.87
N VAL A 192 -19.72 9.35 1.45
CA VAL A 192 -20.04 9.04 2.85
C VAL A 192 -19.96 7.52 3.10
N ASN A 193 -20.51 6.71 2.20
CA ASN A 193 -20.45 5.25 2.30
C ASN A 193 -19.01 4.74 2.19
N GLY A 194 -18.22 5.27 1.24
CA GLY A 194 -16.81 4.94 1.09
C GLY A 194 -15.98 5.30 2.34
N CYS A 195 -16.27 6.45 2.96
CA CYS A 195 -15.65 6.84 4.22
C CYS A 195 -15.98 5.87 5.36
N LEU A 196 -17.25 5.48 5.51
CA LEU A 196 -17.68 4.53 6.55
C LEU A 196 -17.01 3.16 6.36
N ILE A 197 -16.98 2.65 5.12
CA ILE A 197 -16.30 1.39 4.78
C ILE A 197 -14.80 1.50 5.07
N GLY A 198 -14.15 2.58 4.60
CA GLY A 198 -12.73 2.82 4.82
C GLY A 198 -12.35 2.94 6.30
N LEU A 199 -13.20 3.58 7.12
CA LEU A 199 -13.04 3.66 8.57
C LEU A 199 -13.20 2.28 9.22
N GLY A 200 -14.22 1.50 8.85
CA GLY A 200 -14.43 0.15 9.35
C GLY A 200 -13.23 -0.77 9.05
N MET A 201 -12.75 -0.75 7.80
CA MET A 201 -11.53 -1.46 7.39
C MET A 201 -10.29 -0.92 8.14
N GLY A 202 -10.23 0.39 8.38
CA GLY A 202 -9.16 1.03 9.13
C GLY A 202 -9.07 0.56 10.58
N ILE A 203 -10.22 0.35 11.25
CA ILE A 203 -10.25 -0.22 12.60
C ILE A 203 -9.64 -1.64 12.60
N ILE A 204 -9.99 -2.46 11.60
CA ILE A 204 -9.39 -3.79 11.42
C ILE A 204 -7.88 -3.65 11.18
N ALA A 205 -7.46 -2.67 10.36
CA ALA A 205 -6.05 -2.40 10.09
C ALA A 205 -5.27 -2.01 11.36
N MET A 206 -5.89 -1.23 12.26
CA MET A 206 -5.29 -0.87 13.55
C MET A 206 -5.07 -2.09 14.45
N VAL A 207 -6.12 -2.92 14.58
CA VAL A 207 -6.03 -4.16 15.38
C VAL A 207 -4.98 -5.12 14.83
N THR A 208 -4.99 -5.34 13.52
CA THR A 208 -4.03 -6.25 12.86
C THR A 208 -2.60 -5.71 12.87
N ALA A 209 -2.39 -4.40 12.85
CA ALA A 209 -1.08 -3.78 13.03
C ALA A 209 -0.52 -4.08 14.43
N TYR A 210 -1.35 -4.02 15.47
CA TYR A 210 -0.96 -4.40 16.83
C TYR A 210 -0.65 -5.89 16.93
N LEU A 211 -1.51 -6.76 16.39
CA LEU A 211 -1.28 -8.21 16.35
C LEU A 211 -0.01 -8.55 15.56
N GLY A 212 0.25 -7.85 14.45
CA GLY A 212 1.47 -8.01 13.64
C GLY A 212 2.75 -7.80 14.46
N LYS A 213 2.75 -6.82 15.37
CA LYS A 213 3.88 -6.60 16.29
C LYS A 213 4.13 -7.81 17.22
N VAL A 214 3.06 -8.45 17.67
CA VAL A 214 3.14 -9.64 18.57
C VAL A 214 3.57 -10.89 17.80
N ILE A 215 3.09 -11.04 16.55
CA ILE A 215 3.28 -12.27 15.74
C ILE A 215 4.58 -12.22 14.92
N ASN A 216 5.18 -11.05 14.71
CA ASN A 216 6.33 -10.83 13.80
C ASN A 216 7.51 -11.81 14.00
N SER A 217 7.65 -12.41 15.16
CA SER A 217 8.70 -13.39 15.46
C SER A 217 8.46 -14.81 14.91
N ARG A 218 7.27 -15.12 14.36
CA ARG A 218 6.86 -16.50 14.03
C ARG A 218 6.56 -16.76 12.55
N VAL A 219 6.55 -15.74 11.69
CA VAL A 219 6.16 -15.90 10.28
C VAL A 219 7.38 -16.18 9.39
N ASN A 220 7.28 -17.24 8.60
CA ASN A 220 8.29 -17.57 7.59
C ASN A 220 8.15 -16.59 6.40
N ALA A 221 9.03 -15.58 6.36
CA ALA A 221 9.03 -14.51 5.36
C ALA A 221 9.09 -15.01 3.90
N ARG A 222 9.67 -16.19 3.64
CA ARG A 222 9.79 -16.74 2.29
C ARG A 222 8.45 -17.28 1.78
N VAL A 223 7.74 -18.09 2.58
CA VAL A 223 6.41 -18.65 2.22
C VAL A 223 5.42 -17.52 2.03
N PHE A 224 5.49 -16.52 2.90
CA PHE A 224 4.70 -15.31 2.83
C PHE A 224 4.90 -14.51 1.53
N SER A 225 6.15 -14.22 1.16
CA SER A 225 6.48 -13.51 -0.09
C SER A 225 6.01 -14.25 -1.33
N ILE A 226 6.07 -15.59 -1.31
CA ILE A 226 5.60 -16.42 -2.42
C ILE A 226 4.09 -16.29 -2.60
N GLY A 227 3.32 -16.43 -1.53
CA GLY A 227 1.87 -16.31 -1.57
C GLY A 227 1.40 -14.95 -2.09
N ILE A 228 1.99 -13.86 -1.60
CA ILE A 228 1.68 -12.51 -2.07
C ILE A 228 2.00 -12.35 -3.55
N SER A 229 3.17 -12.79 -4.01
CA SER A 229 3.55 -12.62 -5.42
C SER A 229 2.60 -13.37 -6.37
N ILE A 230 2.12 -14.55 -5.98
CA ILE A 230 1.14 -15.32 -6.78
C ILE A 230 -0.20 -14.57 -6.83
N LEU A 231 -0.70 -14.10 -5.70
CA LEU A 231 -1.95 -13.33 -5.64
C LEU A 231 -1.88 -12.05 -6.47
N ILE A 232 -0.78 -11.31 -6.36
CA ILE A 232 -0.54 -10.10 -7.16
C ILE A 232 -0.51 -10.42 -8.65
N GLY A 233 0.18 -11.48 -9.05
CA GLY A 233 0.29 -11.89 -10.45
C GLY A 233 -1.07 -12.29 -11.06
N ILE A 234 -1.85 -13.10 -10.35
CA ILE A 234 -3.19 -13.51 -10.79
C ILE A 234 -4.12 -12.29 -10.90
N SER A 235 -4.12 -11.42 -9.88
CA SER A 235 -4.95 -10.22 -9.89
C SER A 235 -4.56 -9.26 -11.02
N GLY A 236 -3.24 -9.08 -11.25
CA GLY A 236 -2.76 -8.23 -12.34
C GLY A 236 -3.20 -8.74 -13.73
N LEU A 237 -3.10 -10.05 -13.97
CA LEU A 237 -3.60 -10.67 -15.20
C LEU A 237 -5.11 -10.51 -15.37
N SER A 238 -5.88 -10.68 -14.28
CA SER A 238 -7.33 -10.47 -14.30
C SER A 238 -7.72 -9.06 -14.74
N PHE A 239 -7.00 -8.02 -14.25
CA PHE A 239 -7.25 -6.63 -14.64
C PHE A 239 -6.91 -6.34 -16.11
N ILE A 240 -5.88 -6.98 -16.65
CA ILE A 240 -5.53 -6.82 -18.08
C ILE A 240 -6.59 -7.45 -18.99
N ILE A 241 -7.17 -8.57 -18.56
CA ILE A 241 -8.15 -9.32 -19.37
C ILE A 241 -9.53 -8.67 -19.30
N GLN A 242 -9.90 -8.08 -18.17
CA GLN A 242 -11.23 -7.45 -17.95
C GLN A 242 -11.33 -6.01 -18.45
N SER A 243 -10.23 -5.41 -18.85
CA SER A 243 -10.16 -4.04 -19.42
C SER A 243 -10.13 -4.07 -20.94
#